data_2707678dc1bb919158ef1d5c473a3810
#
_entry.id   2707678dc1bb919158ef1d5c473a3810
#
_cell.length_a   1.000
_cell.length_b   1.000
_cell.length_c   1.000
_cell.angle_alpha   90.00
_cell.angle_beta   90.00
_cell.angle_gamma   90.00
#
_symmetry.space_group_name_H-M   'P 1'
#
loop_
_entity.id
_entity.type
_entity.pdbx_description
1 polymer ?
#
loop_
_entity_poly.entity_id
_entity_poly.type
_entity_poly.pdbx_seq_one_letter_code
_entity_poly.pdbx_strand_id
1 'polypeptide(L)'
;MTATTLAGRIAASGTATAMLCNAPNGPFVFPVKAEISNWRSEQEAWRNSVVFQDMSHHMADTEFTGPDVIELLARFGINSFAGFGPMQAKQYVACNADGQVIGDAILFGEAEDRVSIVGKPSVANWLAFNARDTRTRITANDRPSPHLADRRRFRFQVQGPRAQELMERVHGGPLPDMPFFRMGRFMLAGVAVTALNHRMSGAPGIRHGNLFVMA
;
A
#
# COMPACT_ATOMS: atom_id res chain seq x y z
N MET A 1 9.60 22.66 24.66
CA MET A 1 8.18 22.23 24.47
C MET A 1 8.05 21.72 23.04
N THR A 2 7.79 20.46 22.87
CA THR A 2 7.53 19.88 21.54
C THR A 2 6.17 20.36 21.07
N ALA A 3 6.16 21.10 19.97
CA ALA A 3 4.93 21.61 19.37
C ALA A 3 4.05 20.43 18.91
N THR A 4 2.89 20.23 19.56
CA THR A 4 1.96 19.12 19.28
C THR A 4 1.07 19.35 18.07
N THR A 5 0.95 20.59 17.58
CA THR A 5 0.13 20.96 16.42
C THR A 5 1.00 21.35 15.22
N LEU A 6 0.43 21.21 14.01
CA LEU A 6 1.11 21.63 12.78
C LEU A 6 1.46 23.14 12.82
N ALA A 7 0.52 23.98 13.25
CA ALA A 7 0.76 25.41 13.40
C ALA A 7 1.92 25.72 14.36
N GLY A 8 1.98 25.02 15.49
CA GLY A 8 3.09 25.13 16.46
C GLY A 8 4.43 24.69 15.86
N ARG A 9 4.44 23.66 15.03
CA ARG A 9 5.66 23.21 14.33
C ARG A 9 6.14 24.22 13.29
N ILE A 10 5.22 24.79 12.53
CA ILE A 10 5.55 25.84 11.54
C ILE A 10 6.11 27.06 12.26
N ALA A 11 5.45 27.52 13.34
CA ALA A 11 5.92 28.65 14.13
C ALA A 11 7.32 28.42 14.74
N ALA A 12 7.59 27.23 15.25
CA ALA A 12 8.90 26.85 15.79
C ALA A 12 10.00 26.80 14.73
N SER A 13 9.66 26.54 13.47
CA SER A 13 10.59 26.48 12.33
C SER A 13 10.70 27.81 11.57
N GLY A 14 9.90 28.79 11.93
CA GLY A 14 9.81 30.09 11.25
C GLY A 14 8.91 30.06 10.02
N THR A 15 9.03 29.10 9.15
CA THR A 15 8.21 28.94 7.95
C THR A 15 7.87 27.46 7.70
N ALA A 16 6.81 27.19 6.95
CA ALA A 16 6.46 25.85 6.51
C ALA A 16 7.57 25.22 5.66
N THR A 17 8.21 26.00 4.79
CA THR A 17 9.35 25.54 3.97
C THR A 17 10.53 25.14 4.86
N ALA A 18 10.89 25.95 5.83
CA ALA A 18 11.99 25.63 6.76
C ALA A 18 11.68 24.37 7.58
N MET A 19 10.43 24.20 8.02
CA MET A 19 10.00 23.00 8.71
C MET A 19 10.17 21.73 7.85
N LEU A 20 9.80 21.79 6.58
CA LEU A 20 9.91 20.64 5.67
C LEU A 20 11.36 20.33 5.28
N CYS A 21 12.16 21.37 4.98
CA CYS A 21 13.55 21.19 4.56
C CYS A 21 14.47 20.75 5.70
N ASN A 22 14.17 21.15 6.94
CA ASN A 22 14.98 20.85 8.12
C ASN A 22 14.27 19.91 9.10
N ALA A 23 13.40 19.04 8.59
CA ALA A 23 12.72 18.06 9.43
C ALA A 23 13.76 17.22 10.21
N PRO A 24 13.62 17.12 11.54
CA PRO A 24 14.61 16.42 12.39
C PRO A 24 14.60 14.90 12.22
N ASN A 25 13.64 14.39 11.46
CA ASN A 25 13.55 12.95 11.19
C ASN A 25 14.57 12.61 10.11
N GLY A 26 15.61 11.91 10.50
CA GLY A 26 16.55 11.28 9.57
C GLY A 26 15.87 10.27 8.63
N PRO A 27 16.65 9.56 7.83
CA PRO A 27 16.13 8.50 6.98
C PRO A 27 15.31 7.50 7.79
N PHE A 28 14.21 7.02 7.22
CA PHE A 28 13.42 5.98 7.85
C PHE A 28 14.27 4.71 7.98
N VAL A 29 14.40 4.21 9.20
CA VAL A 29 15.13 2.97 9.48
C VAL A 29 14.15 1.82 9.42
N PHE A 30 14.35 0.90 8.47
CA PHE A 30 13.56 -0.31 8.41
C PHE A 30 13.97 -1.28 9.51
N PRO A 31 13.02 -2.00 10.14
CA PRO A 31 13.32 -2.94 11.23
C PRO A 31 13.87 -4.28 10.74
N VAL A 32 14.01 -4.45 9.44
CA VAL A 32 14.56 -5.64 8.82
C VAL A 32 16.02 -5.41 8.44
N LYS A 33 16.82 -6.46 8.55
CA LYS A 33 18.23 -6.41 8.17
C LYS A 33 18.35 -6.10 6.68
N ALA A 34 19.29 -5.22 6.32
CA ALA A 34 19.59 -4.95 4.92
C ALA A 34 19.93 -6.24 4.18
N GLU A 35 19.44 -6.36 2.96
CA GLU A 35 19.76 -7.49 2.09
C GLU A 35 21.25 -7.59 1.79
N ILE A 36 21.70 -8.78 1.49
CA ILE A 36 23.12 -9.07 1.18
C ILE A 36 23.46 -8.61 -0.23
N SER A 37 22.46 -8.47 -1.10
CA SER A 37 22.63 -8.03 -2.48
C SER A 37 22.89 -6.51 -2.58
N ASN A 38 23.32 -6.07 -3.73
CA ASN A 38 23.46 -4.66 -4.04
C ASN A 38 22.45 -4.24 -5.13
N TRP A 39 22.20 -2.93 -5.22
CA TRP A 39 21.22 -2.38 -6.14
C TRP A 39 21.43 -2.78 -7.62
N ARG A 40 22.67 -3.00 -8.07
CA ARG A 40 22.95 -3.43 -9.45
C ARG A 40 22.50 -4.85 -9.70
N SER A 41 22.83 -5.77 -8.79
CA SER A 41 22.37 -7.16 -8.85
C SER A 41 20.84 -7.27 -8.74
N GLU A 42 20.23 -6.42 -7.93
CA GLU A 42 18.78 -6.36 -7.80
C GLU A 42 18.10 -5.87 -9.09
N GLN A 43 18.64 -4.83 -9.73
CA GLN A 43 18.13 -4.37 -11.02
C GLN A 43 18.33 -5.39 -12.14
N GLU A 44 19.45 -6.10 -12.14
CA GLU A 44 19.69 -7.18 -13.08
C GLU A 44 18.71 -8.34 -12.87
N ALA A 45 18.50 -8.74 -11.62
CA ALA A 45 17.50 -9.76 -11.27
C ALA A 45 16.09 -9.32 -11.66
N TRP A 46 15.73 -8.08 -11.43
CA TRP A 46 14.45 -7.51 -11.85
C TRP A 46 14.25 -7.61 -13.37
N ARG A 47 15.28 -7.31 -14.14
CA ARG A 47 15.23 -7.34 -15.60
C ARG A 47 15.22 -8.76 -16.16
N ASN A 48 16.00 -9.68 -15.60
CA ASN A 48 16.35 -10.96 -16.21
C ASN A 48 15.83 -12.19 -15.44
N SER A 49 15.38 -12.01 -14.20
CA SER A 49 15.01 -13.09 -13.30
C SER A 49 13.81 -12.71 -12.43
N VAL A 50 13.99 -12.63 -11.14
CA VAL A 50 12.96 -12.26 -10.17
C VAL A 50 13.60 -11.60 -8.97
N VAL A 51 12.94 -10.58 -8.43
CA VAL A 51 13.23 -9.97 -7.13
C VAL A 51 12.07 -10.22 -6.17
N PHE A 52 12.41 -10.42 -4.91
CA PHE A 52 11.48 -10.50 -3.79
C PHE A 52 11.79 -9.36 -2.83
N GLN A 53 10.80 -8.53 -2.56
CA GLN A 53 10.97 -7.33 -1.73
C GLN A 53 10.00 -7.33 -0.57
N ASP A 54 10.50 -7.11 0.65
CA ASP A 54 9.66 -6.83 1.81
C ASP A 54 9.19 -5.37 1.76
N MET A 55 7.90 -5.20 1.51
CA MET A 55 7.23 -3.90 1.46
C MET A 55 6.42 -3.61 2.73
N SER A 56 6.54 -4.42 3.77
CA SER A 56 5.70 -4.35 4.96
C SER A 56 5.80 -3.01 5.68
N HIS A 57 7.00 -2.45 5.77
CA HIS A 57 7.27 -1.23 6.54
C HIS A 57 7.31 0.05 5.70
N HIS A 58 7.10 -0.06 4.40
CA HIS A 58 7.26 1.03 3.45
C HIS A 58 6.11 2.05 3.49
N MET A 59 4.85 1.58 3.69
CA MET A 59 3.64 2.40 3.64
C MET A 59 2.75 2.15 4.85
N ALA A 60 1.81 3.07 5.09
CA ALA A 60 0.69 2.82 5.98
C ALA A 60 -0.28 1.84 5.32
N ASP A 61 -0.85 0.96 6.12
CA ASP A 61 -1.95 0.07 5.77
C ASP A 61 -3.11 0.37 6.72
N THR A 62 -4.17 0.98 6.20
CA THR A 62 -5.29 1.43 7.00
C THR A 62 -6.57 0.77 6.51
N GLU A 63 -7.24 0.05 7.39
CA GLU A 63 -8.52 -0.60 7.09
C GLU A 63 -9.68 0.28 7.51
N PHE A 64 -10.58 0.53 6.56
CA PHE A 64 -11.84 1.22 6.76
C PHE A 64 -13.00 0.23 6.60
N THR A 65 -13.94 0.28 7.53
CA THR A 65 -15.14 -0.56 7.52
C THR A 65 -16.38 0.25 7.75
N GLY A 66 -17.49 -0.21 7.19
CA GLY A 66 -18.81 0.36 7.40
C GLY A 66 -19.58 0.58 6.10
N PRO A 67 -20.92 0.74 6.20
CA PRO A 67 -21.79 0.81 5.02
C PRO A 67 -21.50 2.02 4.12
N ASP A 68 -20.88 3.07 4.64
CA ASP A 68 -20.62 4.30 3.88
C ASP A 68 -19.16 4.34 3.31
N VAL A 69 -18.38 3.26 3.44
CA VAL A 69 -16.96 3.28 3.06
C VAL A 69 -16.75 3.61 1.58
N ILE A 70 -17.53 3.02 0.70
CA ILE A 70 -17.40 3.25 -0.76
C ILE A 70 -17.84 4.68 -1.11
N GLU A 71 -18.90 5.19 -0.48
CA GLU A 71 -19.35 6.57 -0.68
C GLU A 71 -18.31 7.58 -0.20
N LEU A 72 -17.72 7.35 0.98
CA LEU A 72 -16.63 8.17 1.50
C LEU A 72 -15.46 8.22 0.51
N LEU A 73 -15.02 7.07 0.01
CA LEU A 73 -13.93 6.99 -0.95
C LEU A 73 -14.27 7.70 -2.26
N ALA A 74 -15.48 7.51 -2.79
CA ALA A 74 -15.94 8.14 -4.01
C ALA A 74 -16.04 9.66 -3.88
N ARG A 75 -16.42 10.17 -2.71
CA ARG A 75 -16.57 11.61 -2.46
C ARG A 75 -15.24 12.35 -2.44
N PHE A 76 -14.18 11.73 -1.93
CA PHE A 76 -12.86 12.36 -1.74
C PHE A 76 -11.79 11.88 -2.72
N GLY A 77 -12.16 11.06 -3.70
CA GLY A 77 -11.27 10.58 -4.76
C GLY A 77 -11.73 11.00 -6.13
N ILE A 78 -10.79 11.21 -7.03
CA ILE A 78 -11.08 11.54 -8.43
C ILE A 78 -11.48 10.34 -9.28
N ASN A 79 -11.29 9.13 -8.75
CA ASN A 79 -11.53 7.89 -9.48
C ASN A 79 -13.02 7.49 -9.44
N SER A 80 -13.55 6.96 -10.54
CA SER A 80 -14.87 6.34 -10.54
C SER A 80 -14.88 5.07 -9.69
N PHE A 81 -15.91 4.87 -8.89
CA PHE A 81 -16.14 3.66 -8.10
C PHE A 81 -17.18 2.72 -8.73
N ALA A 82 -17.61 2.99 -9.96
CA ALA A 82 -18.48 2.08 -10.69
C ALA A 82 -17.83 0.69 -10.83
N GLY A 83 -18.49 -0.33 -10.31
CA GLY A 83 -18.03 -1.72 -10.36
C GLY A 83 -16.85 -2.05 -9.42
N PHE A 84 -16.46 -1.15 -8.52
CA PHE A 84 -15.47 -1.49 -7.48
C PHE A 84 -16.14 -2.28 -6.36
N GLY A 85 -15.54 -3.36 -5.94
CA GLY A 85 -16.07 -4.24 -4.89
C GLY A 85 -15.04 -5.27 -4.40
N PRO A 86 -15.51 -6.35 -3.76
CA PRO A 86 -14.65 -7.37 -3.21
C PRO A 86 -13.70 -8.01 -4.22
N MET A 87 -12.50 -8.36 -3.75
CA MET A 87 -11.43 -8.99 -4.54
C MET A 87 -10.96 -8.13 -5.72
N GLN A 88 -11.13 -6.83 -5.62
CA GLN A 88 -10.62 -5.85 -6.58
C GLN A 88 -9.68 -4.87 -5.88
N ALA A 89 -8.66 -4.44 -6.59
CA ALA A 89 -7.87 -3.29 -6.20
C ALA A 89 -8.16 -2.11 -7.12
N LYS A 90 -7.82 -0.92 -6.67
CA LYS A 90 -7.99 0.32 -7.43
C LYS A 90 -6.91 1.31 -7.05
N GLN A 91 -6.32 1.98 -8.03
CA GLN A 91 -5.56 3.20 -7.77
C GLN A 91 -6.52 4.26 -7.24
N TYR A 92 -6.08 4.98 -6.23
CA TYR A 92 -6.86 6.02 -5.59
C TYR A 92 -6.06 7.32 -5.52
N VAL A 93 -6.65 8.41 -5.93
CA VAL A 93 -6.08 9.75 -5.79
C VAL A 93 -7.05 10.59 -4.97
N ALA A 94 -6.66 10.90 -3.75
CA ALA A 94 -7.43 11.75 -2.85
C ALA A 94 -7.21 13.22 -3.19
N CYS A 95 -8.31 14.00 -3.19
CA CYS A 95 -8.29 15.44 -3.44
C CYS A 95 -9.07 16.19 -2.37
N ASN A 96 -8.75 17.47 -2.19
CA ASN A 96 -9.58 18.42 -1.43
C ASN A 96 -10.66 19.06 -2.33
N ALA A 97 -11.48 19.93 -1.73
CA ALA A 97 -12.58 20.61 -2.43
C ALA A 97 -12.10 21.54 -3.56
N ASP A 98 -10.86 22.01 -3.51
CA ASP A 98 -10.26 22.87 -4.53
C ASP A 98 -9.60 22.06 -5.66
N GLY A 99 -9.73 20.74 -5.65
CA GLY A 99 -9.11 19.84 -6.63
C GLY A 99 -7.61 19.59 -6.41
N GLN A 100 -7.06 20.03 -5.28
CA GLN A 100 -5.64 19.79 -4.98
C GLN A 100 -5.44 18.36 -4.49
N VAL A 101 -4.41 17.69 -5.01
CA VAL A 101 -4.08 16.33 -4.65
C VAL A 101 -3.52 16.25 -3.23
N ILE A 102 -4.17 15.47 -2.38
CA ILE A 102 -3.72 15.14 -1.02
C ILE A 102 -2.67 14.01 -1.07
N GLY A 103 -2.84 13.08 -1.98
CA GLY A 103 -1.95 11.97 -2.20
C GLY A 103 -2.61 10.83 -2.97
N ASP A 104 -1.83 9.80 -3.23
CA ASP A 104 -2.28 8.59 -3.89
C ASP A 104 -2.09 7.35 -3.00
N ALA A 105 -2.85 6.31 -3.30
CA ALA A 105 -2.83 5.05 -2.58
C ALA A 105 -3.37 3.93 -3.47
N ILE A 106 -3.21 2.69 -3.02
CA ILE A 106 -3.90 1.53 -3.59
C ILE A 106 -4.99 1.11 -2.62
N LEU A 107 -6.20 0.94 -3.13
CA LEU A 107 -7.32 0.36 -2.41
C LEU A 107 -7.40 -1.14 -2.67
N PHE A 108 -7.72 -1.89 -1.62
CA PHE A 108 -8.00 -3.32 -1.67
C PHE A 108 -9.41 -3.54 -1.15
N GLY A 109 -10.34 -3.90 -2.04
CA GLY A 109 -11.71 -4.29 -1.68
C GLY A 109 -11.70 -5.67 -1.04
N GLU A 110 -11.82 -5.73 0.26
CA GLU A 110 -11.78 -7.00 1.01
C GLU A 110 -13.17 -7.60 1.23
N ALA A 111 -14.17 -6.73 1.35
CA ALA A 111 -15.60 -7.06 1.42
C ALA A 111 -16.43 -5.88 0.88
N GLU A 112 -17.74 -6.01 0.84
CA GLU A 112 -18.65 -4.95 0.37
C GLU A 112 -18.54 -3.68 1.22
N ASP A 113 -18.29 -3.84 2.50
CA ASP A 113 -18.21 -2.77 3.50
C ASP A 113 -16.80 -2.64 4.12
N ARG A 114 -15.78 -3.22 3.49
CA ARG A 114 -14.41 -3.21 4.02
C ARG A 114 -13.37 -3.01 2.93
N VAL A 115 -12.57 -1.95 3.09
CA VAL A 115 -11.50 -1.56 2.17
C VAL A 115 -10.22 -1.27 2.96
N SER A 116 -9.14 -1.90 2.58
CA SER A 116 -7.79 -1.50 3.03
C SER A 116 -7.19 -0.50 2.06
N ILE A 117 -6.50 0.48 2.62
CA ILE A 117 -5.81 1.56 1.90
C ILE A 117 -4.33 1.47 2.20
N VAL A 118 -3.55 1.27 1.16
CA VAL A 118 -2.09 1.18 1.25
C VAL A 118 -1.47 2.37 0.54
N GLY A 119 -0.78 3.22 1.29
CA GLY A 119 -0.17 4.42 0.75
C GLY A 119 0.51 5.27 1.82
N LYS A 120 0.78 6.52 1.47
CA LYS A 120 1.30 7.49 2.44
C LYS A 120 0.24 7.78 3.51
N PRO A 121 0.65 8.03 4.78
CA PRO A 121 -0.29 8.35 5.86
C PRO A 121 -1.22 9.54 5.58
N SER A 122 -0.85 10.47 4.69
CA SER A 122 -1.66 11.64 4.34
C SER A 122 -3.04 11.28 3.82
N VAL A 123 -3.14 10.26 2.94
CA VAL A 123 -4.42 9.80 2.38
C VAL A 123 -5.30 9.22 3.46
N ALA A 124 -4.75 8.30 4.27
CA ALA A 124 -5.50 7.68 5.37
C ALA A 124 -5.95 8.73 6.40
N ASN A 125 -5.11 9.70 6.74
CA ASN A 125 -5.45 10.78 7.67
C ASN A 125 -6.57 11.67 7.12
N TRP A 126 -6.51 12.01 5.82
CA TRP A 126 -7.54 12.81 5.15
C TRP A 126 -8.91 12.12 5.18
N LEU A 127 -8.92 10.85 4.82
CA LEU A 127 -10.15 10.05 4.86
C LEU A 127 -10.65 9.84 6.29
N ALA A 128 -9.78 9.58 7.26
CA ALA A 128 -10.15 9.46 8.66
C ALA A 128 -10.78 10.74 9.23
N PHE A 129 -10.25 11.89 8.84
CA PHE A 129 -10.83 13.19 9.21
C PHE A 129 -12.25 13.35 8.66
N ASN A 130 -12.44 13.02 7.38
CA ASN A 130 -13.72 13.17 6.70
C ASN A 130 -14.73 12.04 6.99
N ALA A 131 -14.30 10.95 7.60
CA ALA A 131 -15.17 9.84 8.01
C ALA A 131 -15.98 10.12 9.29
N ARG A 132 -15.69 11.21 10.02
CA ARG A 132 -16.25 11.49 11.34
C ARG A 132 -17.77 11.54 11.36
N ASP A 133 -18.35 12.08 10.29
CA ASP A 133 -19.80 12.25 10.15
C ASP A 133 -20.44 11.13 9.31
N THR A 134 -19.75 10.03 9.13
CA THR A 134 -20.21 8.86 8.38
C THR A 134 -20.29 7.61 9.27
N ARG A 135 -20.90 6.55 8.74
CA ARG A 135 -20.91 5.23 9.39
C ARG A 135 -19.68 4.39 9.01
N THR A 136 -18.57 5.06 8.72
CA THR A 136 -17.26 4.43 8.46
C THR A 136 -16.40 4.46 9.71
N ARG A 137 -15.67 3.38 9.96
CA ARG A 137 -14.73 3.24 11.08
C ARG A 137 -13.38 2.79 10.58
N ILE A 138 -12.32 3.24 11.26
CA ILE A 138 -10.98 2.69 11.10
C ILE A 138 -10.86 1.53 12.06
N THR A 139 -10.70 0.33 11.52
CA THR A 139 -10.57 -0.92 12.31
C THR A 139 -9.14 -1.40 12.41
N ALA A 140 -8.28 -0.95 11.49
CA ALA A 140 -6.87 -1.25 11.50
C ALA A 140 -6.06 -0.08 10.93
N ASN A 141 -4.87 0.17 11.49
CA ASN A 141 -4.03 1.28 11.07
C ASN A 141 -2.55 0.99 11.35
N ASP A 142 -1.98 0.16 10.48
CA ASP A 142 -0.56 -0.15 10.52
C ASP A 142 0.23 1.00 9.90
N ARG A 143 0.93 1.75 10.71
CA ARG A 143 1.80 2.84 10.26
C ARG A 143 3.17 2.31 9.87
N PRO A 144 3.92 3.04 9.03
CA PRO A 144 5.34 2.79 8.91
C PRO A 144 5.98 2.84 10.31
N SER A 145 6.59 1.75 10.72
CA SER A 145 7.18 1.60 12.05
C SER A 145 8.54 0.91 11.97
N PRO A 146 9.50 1.30 12.81
CA PRO A 146 10.74 0.58 12.97
C PRO A 146 10.62 -0.72 13.78
N HIS A 147 9.44 -1.04 14.31
CA HIS A 147 9.21 -2.21 15.15
C HIS A 147 8.40 -3.28 14.41
N LEU A 148 8.95 -4.48 14.27
CA LEU A 148 8.27 -5.61 13.63
C LEU A 148 6.95 -5.98 14.31
N ALA A 149 6.91 -5.90 15.66
CA ALA A 149 5.73 -6.26 16.44
C ALA A 149 4.53 -5.33 16.24
N ASP A 150 4.71 -4.16 15.62
CA ASP A 150 3.64 -3.20 15.41
C ASP A 150 2.80 -3.51 14.16
N ARG A 151 3.20 -4.52 13.38
CA ARG A 151 2.50 -4.86 12.14
C ARG A 151 1.59 -6.06 12.30
N ARG A 152 0.38 -5.93 11.74
CA ARG A 152 -0.59 -7.02 11.65
C ARG A 152 -0.61 -7.67 10.28
N ARG A 153 -0.16 -6.96 9.26
CA ARG A 153 -0.06 -7.44 7.87
C ARG A 153 1.33 -7.26 7.35
N PHE A 154 1.82 -8.29 6.70
CA PHE A 154 3.08 -8.26 5.97
C PHE A 154 2.78 -8.24 4.47
N ARG A 155 3.57 -7.49 3.74
CA ARG A 155 3.41 -7.33 2.30
C ARG A 155 4.72 -7.56 1.59
N PHE A 156 4.66 -8.37 0.57
CA PHE A 156 5.80 -8.71 -0.24
C PHE A 156 5.49 -8.40 -1.70
N GLN A 157 6.48 -7.92 -2.42
CA GLN A 157 6.42 -7.74 -3.86
C GLN A 157 7.33 -8.75 -4.53
N VAL A 158 6.78 -9.51 -5.46
CA VAL A 158 7.53 -10.45 -6.30
C VAL A 158 7.45 -9.93 -7.73
N GLN A 159 8.60 -9.65 -8.32
CA GLN A 159 8.65 -8.98 -9.62
C GLN A 159 9.81 -9.48 -10.47
N GLY A 160 9.59 -9.49 -11.77
CA GLY A 160 10.54 -9.88 -12.80
C GLY A 160 9.97 -10.93 -13.76
N PRO A 161 10.68 -11.22 -14.86
CA PRO A 161 10.20 -12.14 -15.90
C PRO A 161 9.91 -13.55 -15.41
N ARG A 162 10.54 -13.98 -14.34
CA ARG A 162 10.33 -15.32 -13.74
C ARG A 162 9.49 -15.30 -12.46
N ALA A 163 8.80 -14.18 -12.17
CA ALA A 163 7.99 -14.06 -10.95
C ALA A 163 6.89 -15.13 -10.87
N GLN A 164 6.19 -15.40 -11.98
CA GLN A 164 5.17 -16.44 -12.03
C GLN A 164 5.76 -17.83 -11.76
N GLU A 165 6.85 -18.17 -12.41
CA GLU A 165 7.52 -19.46 -12.21
C GLU A 165 7.92 -19.69 -10.74
N LEU A 166 8.51 -18.65 -10.11
CA LEU A 166 8.85 -18.72 -8.69
C LEU A 166 7.62 -18.96 -7.83
N MET A 167 6.56 -18.21 -8.05
CA MET A 167 5.35 -18.28 -7.25
C MET A 167 4.62 -19.62 -7.42
N GLU A 168 4.55 -20.15 -8.63
CA GLU A 168 3.98 -21.48 -8.90
C GLU A 168 4.78 -22.60 -8.24
N ARG A 169 6.10 -22.50 -8.20
CA ARG A 169 6.95 -23.44 -7.47
C ARG A 169 6.71 -23.41 -5.96
N VAL A 170 6.56 -22.22 -5.38
CA VAL A 170 6.29 -22.06 -3.94
C VAL A 170 4.85 -22.49 -3.60
N HIS A 171 3.92 -22.25 -4.51
CA HIS A 171 2.52 -22.67 -4.37
C HIS A 171 2.37 -24.21 -4.52
N GLY A 172 3.23 -24.84 -5.31
CA GLY A 172 3.16 -26.27 -5.61
C GLY A 172 2.27 -26.62 -6.81
N GLY A 173 1.99 -25.65 -7.68
CA GLY A 173 1.17 -25.79 -8.87
C GLY A 173 0.81 -24.45 -9.51
N PRO A 174 -0.03 -24.46 -10.55
CA PRO A 174 -0.46 -23.23 -11.22
C PRO A 174 -1.15 -22.26 -10.26
N LEU A 175 -0.84 -20.98 -10.36
CA LEU A 175 -1.55 -19.94 -9.62
C LEU A 175 -2.97 -19.74 -10.15
N PRO A 176 -3.92 -19.30 -9.31
CA PRO A 176 -5.23 -18.83 -9.76
C PRO A 176 -5.08 -17.74 -10.82
N ASP A 177 -5.97 -17.73 -11.81
CA ASP A 177 -6.02 -16.63 -12.77
C ASP A 177 -6.47 -15.34 -12.08
N MET A 178 -5.60 -14.36 -12.12
CA MET A 178 -5.84 -13.04 -11.53
C MET A 178 -5.62 -11.97 -12.59
N PRO A 179 -6.69 -11.47 -13.22
CA PRO A 179 -6.59 -10.34 -14.13
C PRO A 179 -5.95 -9.10 -13.47
N PHE A 180 -5.51 -8.16 -14.27
CA PHE A 180 -4.92 -6.93 -13.76
C PHE A 180 -5.82 -6.21 -12.74
N PHE A 181 -5.25 -5.82 -11.60
CA PHE A 181 -5.94 -5.22 -10.46
C PHE A 181 -7.02 -6.11 -9.82
N ARG A 182 -6.94 -7.43 -10.04
CA ARG A 182 -7.74 -8.42 -9.32
C ARG A 182 -6.90 -9.10 -8.25
N MET A 183 -7.58 -9.48 -7.18
CA MET A 183 -6.99 -10.19 -6.06
C MET A 183 -7.32 -11.67 -6.12
N GLY A 184 -6.46 -12.50 -5.58
CA GLY A 184 -6.67 -13.94 -5.41
C GLY A 184 -6.28 -14.37 -4.00
N ARG A 185 -6.90 -15.44 -3.51
CA ARG A 185 -6.54 -16.07 -2.22
C ARG A 185 -6.06 -17.47 -2.48
N PHE A 186 -4.91 -17.81 -1.95
CA PHE A 186 -4.32 -19.14 -2.07
C PHE A 186 -3.28 -19.39 -0.99
N MET A 187 -2.73 -20.60 -0.95
CA MET A 187 -1.68 -20.97 0.02
C MET A 187 -0.30 -20.78 -0.60
N LEU A 188 0.63 -20.20 0.16
CA LEU A 188 2.04 -20.19 -0.17
C LEU A 188 2.83 -20.77 0.99
N ALA A 189 3.58 -21.84 0.74
CA ALA A 189 4.36 -22.52 1.77
C ALA A 189 3.57 -22.80 3.07
N GLY A 190 2.30 -23.16 2.96
CA GLY A 190 1.42 -23.44 4.10
C GLY A 190 0.78 -22.22 4.74
N VAL A 191 1.03 -21.01 4.24
CA VAL A 191 0.43 -19.75 4.74
C VAL A 191 -0.67 -19.27 3.79
N ALA A 192 -1.84 -18.93 4.33
CA ALA A 192 -2.91 -18.33 3.55
C ALA A 192 -2.55 -16.88 3.21
N VAL A 193 -2.53 -16.57 1.93
CA VAL A 193 -2.20 -15.23 1.44
C VAL A 193 -3.30 -14.66 0.56
N THR A 194 -3.38 -13.35 0.54
CA THR A 194 -4.11 -12.59 -0.48
C THR A 194 -3.10 -11.94 -1.41
N ALA A 195 -3.24 -12.15 -2.69
CA ALA A 195 -2.34 -11.59 -3.68
C ALA A 195 -3.08 -10.66 -4.65
N LEU A 196 -2.38 -9.66 -5.14
CA LEU A 196 -2.86 -8.71 -6.15
C LEU A 196 -1.97 -8.79 -7.37
N ASN A 197 -2.56 -9.01 -8.55
CA ASN A 197 -1.86 -8.80 -9.81
C ASN A 197 -1.76 -7.31 -10.13
N HIS A 198 -0.58 -6.75 -9.89
CA HIS A 198 -0.30 -5.34 -10.03
C HIS A 198 0.90 -5.10 -10.96
N ARG A 199 0.69 -4.46 -12.09
CA ARG A 199 1.72 -4.27 -13.12
C ARG A 199 2.34 -2.87 -13.10
N MET A 200 2.72 -2.36 -11.93
CA MET A 200 3.25 -0.98 -11.86
C MET A 200 4.55 -0.75 -12.62
N SER A 201 5.35 -1.75 -12.83
CA SER A 201 6.68 -1.58 -13.43
C SER A 201 6.88 -2.32 -14.74
N GLY A 202 5.79 -2.69 -15.41
CA GLY A 202 5.78 -3.08 -16.82
C GLY A 202 6.95 -3.90 -17.32
N ALA A 203 7.14 -5.16 -16.86
CA ALA A 203 8.00 -6.06 -17.60
C ALA A 203 7.27 -6.50 -18.88
N PRO A 204 7.82 -6.25 -20.10
CA PRO A 204 7.18 -6.67 -21.33
C PRO A 204 6.99 -8.19 -21.35
N GLY A 205 5.81 -8.66 -21.73
CA GLY A 205 5.58 -10.06 -22.09
C GLY A 205 5.09 -10.98 -20.97
N ILE A 206 4.65 -10.51 -19.81
CA ILE A 206 4.22 -11.36 -18.70
C ILE A 206 2.72 -11.20 -18.45
N ARG A 207 1.99 -12.32 -18.38
CA ARG A 207 0.57 -12.36 -17.98
C ARG A 207 0.38 -11.91 -16.52
N HIS A 208 1.41 -12.05 -15.67
CA HIS A 208 1.38 -11.72 -14.26
C HIS A 208 2.67 -10.97 -13.87
N GLY A 209 2.72 -9.65 -14.14
CA GLY A 209 3.95 -8.87 -14.06
C GLY A 209 4.49 -8.61 -12.65
N ASN A 210 3.64 -8.35 -11.68
CA ASN A 210 3.98 -8.09 -10.27
C ASN A 210 2.92 -8.70 -9.40
N LEU A 211 3.33 -9.43 -8.40
CA LEU A 211 2.44 -9.97 -7.40
C LEU A 211 2.71 -9.30 -6.06
N PHE A 212 1.74 -8.55 -5.55
CA PHE A 212 1.72 -8.15 -4.16
C PHE A 212 1.08 -9.26 -3.35
N VAL A 213 1.82 -9.80 -2.41
CA VAL A 213 1.36 -10.84 -1.49
C VAL A 213 1.20 -10.23 -0.11
N MET A 214 0.03 -10.43 0.48
CA MET A 214 -0.30 -10.03 1.85
C MET A 214 -0.54 -11.29 2.67
N ALA A 215 0.15 -11.41 3.78
CA ALA A 215 0.02 -12.47 4.76
C ALA A 215 -0.41 -11.91 6.12
#